data_bf2b432993239c6c1026a8966ef7ffc4
#
_entry.id   bf2b432993239c6c1026a8966ef7ffc4
#
_cell.length_a   1.000
_cell.length_b   1.000
_cell.length_c   1.000
_cell.angle_alpha   90.00
_cell.angle_beta   90.00
_cell.angle_gamma   90.00
#
_symmetry.space_group_name_H-M   'P 1'
#
loop_
_entity.id
_entity.type
_entity.pdbx_description
1 polymer ?
#
loop_
_entity_poly.entity_id
_entity_poly.type
_entity_poly.pdbx_seq_one_letter_code
_entity_poly.pdbx_strand_id
1 'polypeptide(L)'
;KGFFYSRYDEPNQQTKLEDVYYYQKLYYHQLGQPQSEDTLIYERSDEKEWGFNGNVTEDGRYLIISVWLGTDSKNLVFYKDLTNPSSEVVELISEFESAYSFIDNDDKTFYFETDLNAPRGRVIAIDIENPQQNNWSEIISQTEETLESVGTINNQFVAEYLKDARSQIKIYDFKGAFVREVELPGIGSVGGFNGKKSDTDTFFVFTSFTTPGTIYRYDMVTDKSTVFREPKVDFNADNYETKQIFYKSKDRTQVPMFIIHKKGIKLDGNNPTYLYAYGGFNFSLSPSFSVSSLIWIEMGGVYVVANIRGGGEYGEEWHQAGMKDKKQNVFDDFIAAAEWLIDNDYTKSEKLAIAGGSNGGLLVGACMTQRPDLFGAALPAVGVMDMLRFHKFTIGWAWVPEYGSSENPEEFKTLYAYSPLHNLKPGTAYPAT
;
A
#
# COMPACT_ATOMS: atom_id res chain seq x y z
N LYS A 1 9.31 32.41 -2.63
CA LYS A 1 9.26 31.05 -2.04
C LYS A 1 7.82 30.71 -1.68
N GLY A 2 7.41 29.48 -1.93
CA GLY A 2 6.07 28.98 -1.67
C GLY A 2 6.01 27.48 -1.81
N PHE A 3 4.78 26.96 -1.89
CA PHE A 3 4.54 25.53 -2.08
C PHE A 3 3.24 25.31 -2.87
N PHE A 4 3.17 24.20 -3.58
CA PHE A 4 1.95 23.73 -4.21
C PHE A 4 1.16 22.89 -3.21
N TYR A 5 -0.17 23.02 -3.26
CA TYR A 5 -1.06 22.26 -2.39
C TYR A 5 -2.44 22.13 -3.03
N SER A 6 -3.16 21.11 -2.63
CA SER A 6 -4.51 20.86 -3.13
C SER A 6 -5.55 21.11 -2.03
N ARG A 7 -6.70 21.63 -2.42
CA ARG A 7 -7.84 21.81 -1.53
C ARG A 7 -9.16 21.59 -2.27
N TYR A 8 -10.18 21.27 -1.51
CA TYR A 8 -11.56 21.24 -1.98
C TYR A 8 -12.22 22.60 -1.78
N ASP A 9 -13.27 22.88 -2.55
CA ASP A 9 -14.15 24.00 -2.25
C ASP A 9 -14.88 23.78 -0.91
N GLU A 10 -15.25 24.86 -0.24
CA GLU A 10 -16.06 24.74 0.98
C GLU A 10 -17.41 24.11 0.65
N PRO A 11 -17.80 23.01 1.32
CA PRO A 11 -19.07 22.35 1.04
C PRO A 11 -20.25 23.23 1.43
N ASN A 12 -21.34 23.16 0.69
CA ASN A 12 -22.60 23.78 1.07
C ASN A 12 -23.08 23.22 2.42
N GLN A 13 -23.57 24.05 3.31
CA GLN A 13 -24.07 23.65 4.62
C GLN A 13 -25.15 22.54 4.56
N GLN A 14 -25.93 22.48 3.46
CA GLN A 14 -27.00 21.49 3.26
C GLN A 14 -26.46 20.14 2.73
N THR A 15 -25.32 20.14 2.03
CA THR A 15 -24.72 18.96 1.39
C THR A 15 -23.38 18.57 2.02
N LYS A 16 -23.04 19.18 3.14
CA LYS A 16 -21.74 19.03 3.82
C LYS A 16 -21.28 17.59 4.05
N LEU A 17 -22.18 16.63 4.18
CA LEU A 17 -21.86 15.22 4.36
C LEU A 17 -21.81 14.43 3.03
N GLU A 18 -22.22 15.05 1.93
CA GLU A 18 -22.31 14.43 0.61
C GLU A 18 -21.24 14.95 -0.36
N ASP A 19 -20.97 16.28 -0.33
CA ASP A 19 -20.11 16.97 -1.32
C ASP A 19 -18.70 17.30 -0.82
N VAL A 20 -18.31 16.82 0.35
CA VAL A 20 -17.05 17.26 1.01
C VAL A 20 -15.76 16.97 0.25
N TYR A 21 -15.78 16.07 -0.74
CA TYR A 21 -14.57 15.60 -1.40
C TYR A 21 -14.64 15.69 -2.93
N TYR A 22 -15.42 16.65 -3.44
CA TYR A 22 -15.54 16.94 -4.87
C TYR A 22 -14.83 18.22 -5.26
N TYR A 23 -14.48 18.35 -6.56
CA TYR A 23 -13.90 19.55 -7.17
C TYR A 23 -12.59 20.01 -6.49
N GLN A 24 -11.68 19.07 -6.24
CA GLN A 24 -10.36 19.43 -5.75
C GLN A 24 -9.63 20.31 -6.77
N LYS A 25 -8.82 21.25 -6.28
CA LYS A 25 -8.06 22.20 -7.09
C LYS A 25 -6.63 22.25 -6.58
N LEU A 26 -5.69 22.46 -7.50
CA LEU A 26 -4.27 22.64 -7.18
C LEU A 26 -3.94 24.14 -7.15
N TYR A 27 -3.34 24.60 -6.06
CA TYR A 27 -2.95 25.98 -5.81
C TYR A 27 -1.44 26.10 -5.55
N TYR A 28 -0.95 27.32 -5.78
CA TYR A 28 0.36 27.77 -5.29
C TYR A 28 0.18 28.81 -4.22
N HIS A 29 0.74 28.56 -3.02
CA HIS A 29 0.81 29.51 -1.92
C HIS A 29 2.17 30.19 -1.87
N GLN A 30 2.21 31.52 -1.87
CA GLN A 30 3.42 32.28 -1.67
C GLN A 30 3.59 32.59 -0.18
N LEU A 31 4.72 32.18 0.43
CA LEU A 31 4.98 32.44 1.84
C LEU A 31 4.89 33.94 2.18
N GLY A 32 4.10 34.26 3.18
CA GLY A 32 3.89 35.63 3.66
C GLY A 32 2.66 36.32 3.08
N GLN A 33 1.92 35.67 2.17
CA GLN A 33 0.63 36.14 1.68
C GLN A 33 -0.52 35.41 2.39
N PRO A 34 -1.72 36.01 2.46
CA PRO A 34 -2.91 35.29 2.95
C PRO A 34 -3.37 34.25 1.91
N GLN A 35 -3.96 33.15 2.37
CA GLN A 35 -4.46 32.06 1.51
C GLN A 35 -5.50 32.54 0.47
N SER A 36 -6.22 33.62 0.73
CA SER A 36 -7.19 34.21 -0.21
C SER A 36 -6.56 34.78 -1.49
N GLU A 37 -5.23 34.97 -1.50
CA GLU A 37 -4.45 35.46 -2.63
C GLU A 37 -3.70 34.34 -3.38
N ASP A 38 -3.95 33.08 -3.01
CA ASP A 38 -3.29 31.95 -3.64
C ASP A 38 -3.65 31.80 -5.11
N THR A 39 -2.64 31.47 -5.89
CA THR A 39 -2.80 31.32 -7.34
C THR A 39 -3.36 29.95 -7.66
N LEU A 40 -4.50 29.88 -8.35
CA LEU A 40 -5.01 28.64 -8.94
C LEU A 40 -4.06 28.18 -10.05
N ILE A 41 -3.59 26.95 -9.97
CA ILE A 41 -2.67 26.32 -10.93
C ILE A 41 -3.44 25.42 -11.89
N TYR A 42 -4.32 24.55 -11.35
CA TYR A 42 -5.08 23.62 -12.17
C TYR A 42 -6.41 23.25 -11.51
N GLU A 43 -7.44 23.10 -12.34
CA GLU A 43 -8.76 22.57 -11.96
C GLU A 43 -9.42 21.88 -13.15
N ARG A 44 -10.37 20.97 -12.87
CA ARG A 44 -11.24 20.31 -13.85
C ARG A 44 -12.68 20.37 -13.33
N SER A 45 -13.40 21.41 -13.73
CA SER A 45 -14.79 21.61 -13.33
C SER A 45 -15.77 20.61 -13.95
N ASP A 46 -15.36 19.90 -15.00
CA ASP A 46 -16.05 18.81 -15.66
C ASP A 46 -15.83 17.44 -15.00
N GLU A 47 -14.81 17.33 -14.13
CA GLU A 47 -14.39 16.07 -13.47
C GLU A 47 -14.40 16.24 -11.94
N LYS A 48 -15.59 16.17 -11.34
CA LYS A 48 -15.79 16.47 -9.92
C LYS A 48 -15.06 15.54 -8.95
N GLU A 49 -14.74 14.32 -9.37
CA GLU A 49 -14.15 13.27 -8.55
C GLU A 49 -12.62 13.18 -8.68
N TRP A 50 -12.03 13.98 -9.58
CA TRP A 50 -10.59 14.00 -9.72
C TRP A 50 -9.92 14.74 -8.56
N GLY A 51 -8.79 14.16 -8.12
CA GLY A 51 -7.89 14.80 -7.16
C GLY A 51 -6.53 15.05 -7.78
N PHE A 52 -5.80 16.02 -7.21
CA PHE A 52 -4.54 16.50 -7.78
C PHE A 52 -3.46 16.54 -6.70
N ASN A 53 -2.23 16.14 -7.05
CA ASN A 53 -1.06 16.35 -6.23
C ASN A 53 0.05 16.94 -7.09
N GLY A 54 0.70 18.01 -6.62
CA GLY A 54 1.73 18.72 -7.36
C GLY A 54 3.09 18.59 -6.69
N ASN A 55 4.09 18.05 -7.43
CA ASN A 55 5.47 17.92 -6.99
C ASN A 55 6.41 18.63 -7.98
N VAL A 56 7.37 19.40 -7.45
CA VAL A 56 8.38 20.07 -8.25
C VAL A 56 9.58 19.14 -8.43
N THR A 57 10.07 19.04 -9.67
CA THR A 57 11.30 18.27 -9.98
C THR A 57 12.51 18.78 -9.22
N GLU A 58 13.53 17.93 -9.00
CA GLU A 58 14.73 18.30 -8.23
C GLU A 58 15.44 19.55 -8.82
N ASP A 59 15.49 19.66 -10.14
CA ASP A 59 16.05 20.81 -10.86
C ASP A 59 15.18 22.09 -10.79
N GLY A 60 13.96 21.99 -10.23
CA GLY A 60 13.02 23.09 -10.09
C GLY A 60 12.34 23.53 -11.37
N ARG A 61 12.51 22.80 -12.47
CA ARG A 61 12.03 23.19 -13.80
C ARG A 61 10.58 22.83 -14.04
N TYR A 62 10.13 21.67 -13.58
CA TYR A 62 8.79 21.19 -13.86
C TYR A 62 7.97 21.01 -12.61
N LEU A 63 6.68 21.33 -12.69
CA LEU A 63 5.67 20.87 -11.77
C LEU A 63 5.02 19.63 -12.37
N ILE A 64 5.18 18.50 -11.72
CA ILE A 64 4.51 17.25 -12.06
C ILE A 64 3.18 17.21 -11.31
N ILE A 65 2.08 16.97 -12.01
CA ILE A 65 0.74 16.89 -11.45
C ILE A 65 0.24 15.45 -11.60
N SER A 66 0.16 14.74 -10.50
CA SER A 66 -0.50 13.44 -10.46
C SER A 66 -2.00 13.63 -10.28
N VAL A 67 -2.81 12.99 -11.14
CA VAL A 67 -4.27 13.04 -11.10
C VAL A 67 -4.82 11.67 -10.76
N TRP A 68 -5.66 11.60 -9.75
CA TRP A 68 -6.23 10.34 -9.25
C TRP A 68 -7.76 10.38 -9.20
N LEU A 69 -8.39 9.23 -9.26
CA LEU A 69 -9.84 9.04 -9.21
C LEU A 69 -10.20 8.07 -8.06
N GLY A 70 -10.76 8.59 -6.99
CA GLY A 70 -11.10 7.77 -5.82
C GLY A 70 -9.88 7.02 -5.28
N THR A 71 -10.00 5.71 -5.14
CA THR A 71 -8.92 4.80 -4.71
C THR A 71 -8.46 3.87 -5.82
N ASP A 72 -8.71 4.22 -7.09
CA ASP A 72 -8.15 3.47 -8.22
C ASP A 72 -6.62 3.57 -8.18
N SER A 73 -5.93 2.44 -8.41
CA SER A 73 -4.47 2.43 -8.53
C SER A 73 -3.98 3.20 -9.76
N LYS A 74 -4.81 3.28 -10.78
CA LYS A 74 -4.52 3.99 -12.03
C LYS A 74 -4.60 5.49 -11.85
N ASN A 75 -3.73 6.22 -12.55
CA ASN A 75 -3.68 7.67 -12.46
C ASN A 75 -3.27 8.31 -13.80
N LEU A 76 -3.49 9.64 -13.89
CA LEU A 76 -2.95 10.44 -14.99
C LEU A 76 -1.74 11.22 -14.50
N VAL A 77 -0.91 11.67 -15.45
CA VAL A 77 0.24 12.51 -15.16
C VAL A 77 0.27 13.70 -16.11
N PHE A 78 0.22 14.89 -15.54
CA PHE A 78 0.36 16.14 -16.26
C PHE A 78 1.62 16.87 -15.80
N TYR A 79 2.09 17.85 -16.56
CA TYR A 79 3.21 18.68 -16.12
C TYR A 79 3.06 20.14 -16.59
N LYS A 80 3.79 21.02 -15.92
CA LYS A 80 3.91 22.44 -16.29
C LYS A 80 5.38 22.85 -16.23
N ASP A 81 5.88 23.52 -17.28
CA ASP A 81 7.23 24.11 -17.27
C ASP A 81 7.21 25.40 -16.44
N LEU A 82 7.86 25.39 -15.28
CA LEU A 82 7.94 26.52 -14.36
C LEU A 82 8.94 27.60 -14.80
N THR A 83 9.82 27.29 -15.74
CA THR A 83 10.78 28.27 -16.29
C THR A 83 10.12 29.24 -17.29
N ASN A 84 8.96 28.85 -17.82
CA ASN A 84 8.14 29.69 -18.72
C ASN A 84 6.84 30.10 -18.00
N PRO A 85 6.69 31.35 -17.55
CA PRO A 85 5.48 31.80 -16.85
C PRO A 85 4.18 31.66 -17.65
N SER A 86 4.28 31.63 -19.00
CA SER A 86 3.13 31.48 -19.89
C SER A 86 2.85 30.02 -20.30
N SER A 87 3.59 29.05 -19.76
CA SER A 87 3.35 27.68 -20.12
C SER A 87 1.98 27.21 -19.58
N GLU A 88 1.27 26.45 -20.38
CA GLU A 88 0.05 25.77 -20.00
C GLU A 88 0.40 24.43 -19.32
N VAL A 89 -0.57 23.81 -18.62
CA VAL A 89 -0.45 22.44 -18.16
C VAL A 89 -0.58 21.50 -19.34
N VAL A 90 0.35 20.57 -19.48
CA VAL A 90 0.38 19.55 -20.53
C VAL A 90 -0.07 18.22 -19.95
N GLU A 91 -1.08 17.61 -20.54
CA GLU A 91 -1.57 16.27 -20.21
C GLU A 91 -0.66 15.23 -20.88
N LEU A 92 0.37 14.77 -20.15
CA LEU A 92 1.37 13.83 -20.68
C LEU A 92 0.80 12.39 -20.76
N ILE A 93 0.13 11.96 -19.73
CA ILE A 93 -0.60 10.70 -19.63
C ILE A 93 -2.04 11.04 -19.28
N SER A 94 -2.95 10.85 -20.25
CA SER A 94 -4.33 11.34 -20.21
C SER A 94 -5.39 10.25 -20.11
N GLU A 95 -5.01 8.99 -19.96
CA GLU A 95 -5.93 7.85 -19.81
C GLU A 95 -5.63 7.07 -18.54
N PHE A 96 -6.68 6.70 -17.78
CA PHE A 96 -6.58 5.84 -16.58
C PHE A 96 -6.37 4.36 -16.97
N GLU A 97 -5.24 4.06 -17.60
CA GLU A 97 -4.93 2.69 -18.04
C GLU A 97 -4.05 1.92 -17.06
N SER A 98 -3.14 2.61 -16.34
CA SER A 98 -2.14 2.04 -15.45
C SER A 98 -1.75 3.02 -14.34
N ALA A 99 -0.99 2.53 -13.36
CA ALA A 99 -0.33 3.37 -12.36
C ALA A 99 0.96 3.96 -12.91
N TYR A 100 1.23 5.23 -12.60
CA TYR A 100 2.46 5.93 -12.98
C TYR A 100 2.95 6.78 -11.81
N SER A 101 4.11 6.44 -11.29
CA SER A 101 4.81 7.22 -10.25
C SER A 101 6.01 7.92 -10.87
N PHE A 102 6.02 9.26 -10.84
CA PHE A 102 7.17 10.03 -11.32
C PHE A 102 8.36 9.80 -10.40
N ILE A 103 9.50 9.43 -10.97
CA ILE A 103 10.75 9.19 -10.25
C ILE A 103 11.63 10.44 -10.27
N ASP A 104 11.98 10.89 -11.47
CA ASP A 104 12.92 11.99 -11.69
C ASP A 104 12.94 12.40 -13.17
N ASN A 105 13.72 13.44 -13.51
CA ASN A 105 13.97 13.82 -14.89
C ASN A 105 15.46 14.02 -15.18
N ASP A 106 15.84 13.79 -16.41
CA ASP A 106 17.10 14.26 -17.00
C ASP A 106 16.77 15.19 -18.17
N ASP A 107 16.86 16.51 -17.92
CA ASP A 107 16.33 17.58 -18.79
C ASP A 107 14.88 17.30 -19.20
N LYS A 108 14.63 16.85 -20.41
CA LYS A 108 13.31 16.56 -21.00
C LYS A 108 12.92 15.09 -20.97
N THR A 109 13.75 14.24 -20.45
CA THR A 109 13.44 12.81 -20.25
C THR A 109 12.91 12.60 -18.85
N PHE A 110 11.65 12.17 -18.74
CA PHE A 110 10.99 11.87 -17.47
C PHE A 110 11.00 10.37 -17.21
N TYR A 111 11.38 9.96 -16.00
CA TYR A 111 11.39 8.57 -15.56
C TYR A 111 10.17 8.28 -14.71
N PHE A 112 9.53 7.15 -15.00
CA PHE A 112 8.35 6.68 -14.27
C PHE A 112 8.49 5.21 -13.88
N GLU A 113 8.05 4.91 -12.68
CA GLU A 113 7.62 3.57 -12.32
C GLU A 113 6.19 3.36 -12.82
N THR A 114 5.88 2.17 -13.38
CA THR A 114 4.54 1.86 -13.89
C THR A 114 4.28 0.37 -13.92
N ASP A 115 3.01 -0.02 -13.75
CA ASP A 115 2.51 -1.39 -13.96
C ASP A 115 2.02 -1.64 -15.39
N LEU A 116 2.13 -0.66 -16.29
CA LEU A 116 1.73 -0.80 -17.70
C LEU A 116 2.43 -1.98 -18.35
N ASN A 117 1.66 -3.02 -18.74
CA ASN A 117 2.16 -4.29 -19.27
C ASN A 117 3.24 -4.96 -18.39
N ALA A 118 3.25 -4.65 -17.10
CA ALA A 118 4.21 -5.12 -16.11
C ALA A 118 3.56 -5.15 -14.71
N PRO A 119 2.67 -6.10 -14.41
CA PRO A 119 1.85 -6.09 -13.18
C PRO A 119 2.65 -6.10 -11.87
N ARG A 120 3.97 -6.37 -11.94
CA ARG A 120 4.89 -6.26 -10.80
C ARG A 120 5.80 -5.04 -10.85
N GLY A 121 5.49 -4.09 -11.73
CA GLY A 121 6.21 -2.83 -11.89
C GLY A 121 7.45 -2.91 -12.76
N ARG A 122 7.73 -1.82 -13.46
CA ARG A 122 8.92 -1.56 -14.26
C ARG A 122 9.24 -0.07 -14.27
N VAL A 123 10.42 0.30 -14.74
CA VAL A 123 10.80 1.71 -14.96
C VAL A 123 10.85 2.01 -16.45
N ILE A 124 10.20 3.10 -16.85
CA ILE A 124 10.19 3.62 -18.21
C ILE A 124 10.73 5.05 -18.25
N ALA A 125 11.19 5.46 -19.44
CA ALA A 125 11.57 6.83 -19.74
C ALA A 125 10.70 7.39 -20.86
N ILE A 126 10.22 8.63 -20.69
CA ILE A 126 9.40 9.38 -21.67
C ILE A 126 10.14 10.66 -22.03
N ASP A 127 10.49 10.83 -23.31
CA ASP A 127 10.90 12.13 -23.85
C ASP A 127 9.67 13.00 -24.07
N ILE A 128 9.54 14.10 -23.32
CA ILE A 128 8.37 14.99 -23.39
C ILE A 128 8.28 15.76 -24.71
N GLU A 129 9.31 15.77 -25.55
CA GLU A 129 9.25 16.28 -26.93
C GLU A 129 8.68 15.26 -27.91
N ASN A 130 8.74 13.96 -27.57
CA ASN A 130 8.23 12.85 -28.37
C ASN A 130 7.39 11.89 -27.51
N PRO A 131 6.29 12.36 -26.89
CA PRO A 131 5.63 11.68 -25.77
C PRO A 131 4.77 10.46 -26.15
N GLN A 132 4.69 10.12 -27.45
CA GLN A 132 3.87 9.00 -27.91
C GLN A 132 4.38 7.68 -27.30
N GLN A 133 3.46 6.84 -26.83
CA GLN A 133 3.77 5.59 -26.11
C GLN A 133 4.73 4.65 -26.84
N ASN A 134 4.69 4.63 -28.18
CA ASN A 134 5.60 3.83 -29.00
C ASN A 134 7.06 4.34 -28.99
N ASN A 135 7.31 5.52 -28.46
CA ASN A 135 8.65 6.10 -28.29
C ASN A 135 9.19 5.93 -26.86
N TRP A 136 8.39 5.40 -25.94
CA TRP A 136 8.83 5.17 -24.57
C TRP A 136 9.92 4.10 -24.51
N SER A 137 10.89 4.28 -23.64
CA SER A 137 11.99 3.35 -23.44
C SER A 137 11.82 2.63 -22.11
N GLU A 138 11.97 1.31 -22.10
CA GLU A 138 12.08 0.54 -20.89
C GLU A 138 13.50 0.68 -20.33
N ILE A 139 13.61 1.06 -19.06
CA ILE A 139 14.89 1.27 -18.35
C ILE A 139 15.18 0.09 -17.41
N ILE A 140 14.23 -0.25 -16.54
CA ILE A 140 14.34 -1.43 -15.67
C ILE A 140 13.13 -2.31 -15.96
N SER A 141 13.40 -3.51 -16.46
CA SER A 141 12.35 -4.49 -16.78
C SER A 141 11.74 -5.07 -15.51
N GLN A 142 10.48 -5.50 -15.59
CA GLN A 142 9.82 -6.27 -14.54
C GLN A 142 10.64 -7.50 -14.14
N THR A 143 10.67 -7.80 -12.84
CA THR A 143 11.28 -9.00 -12.27
C THR A 143 10.23 -9.93 -11.64
N GLU A 144 10.68 -11.02 -11.00
CA GLU A 144 9.78 -11.89 -10.22
C GLU A 144 9.31 -11.22 -8.93
N GLU A 145 10.13 -10.31 -8.37
CA GLU A 145 9.77 -9.50 -7.22
C GLU A 145 8.92 -8.30 -7.66
N THR A 146 8.07 -7.81 -6.78
CA THR A 146 7.24 -6.63 -7.02
C THR A 146 8.02 -5.36 -6.75
N LEU A 147 8.10 -4.46 -7.71
CA LEU A 147 8.68 -3.13 -7.55
C LEU A 147 7.71 -2.26 -6.74
N GLU A 148 8.15 -1.74 -5.60
CA GLU A 148 7.33 -0.93 -4.68
C GLU A 148 7.61 0.56 -4.82
N SER A 149 8.88 0.90 -5.07
CA SER A 149 9.28 2.29 -5.25
C SER A 149 10.64 2.42 -5.91
N VAL A 150 10.87 3.54 -6.59
CA VAL A 150 12.17 3.89 -7.17
C VAL A 150 12.49 5.35 -6.87
N GLY A 151 13.69 5.59 -6.36
CA GLY A 151 14.25 6.94 -6.22
C GLY A 151 15.57 7.08 -6.95
N THR A 152 16.10 8.31 -6.98
CA THR A 152 17.41 8.62 -7.59
C THR A 152 18.36 9.19 -6.56
N ILE A 153 19.55 8.58 -6.41
CA ILE A 153 20.62 9.04 -5.52
C ILE A 153 21.96 8.75 -6.19
N ASN A 154 22.92 9.66 -6.10
CA ASN A 154 24.27 9.47 -6.65
C ASN A 154 24.27 9.09 -8.15
N ASN A 155 23.39 9.71 -8.94
CA ASN A 155 23.17 9.36 -10.34
C ASN A 155 22.89 7.86 -10.58
N GLN A 156 22.14 7.23 -9.68
CA GLN A 156 21.72 5.83 -9.76
C GLN A 156 20.26 5.72 -9.36
N PHE A 157 19.55 4.74 -9.91
CA PHE A 157 18.24 4.34 -9.39
C PHE A 157 18.42 3.44 -8.17
N VAL A 158 17.70 3.74 -7.11
CA VAL A 158 17.56 2.88 -5.93
C VAL A 158 16.14 2.35 -5.96
N ALA A 159 16.01 1.07 -6.26
CA ALA A 159 14.71 0.39 -6.42
C ALA A 159 14.45 -0.51 -5.22
N GLU A 160 13.32 -0.29 -4.57
CA GLU A 160 12.79 -1.16 -3.53
C GLU A 160 11.84 -2.17 -4.14
N TYR A 161 12.08 -3.43 -3.84
CA TYR A 161 11.24 -4.55 -4.23
C TYR A 161 10.66 -5.26 -3.01
N LEU A 162 9.50 -5.86 -3.19
CA LEU A 162 8.98 -6.89 -2.28
C LEU A 162 9.32 -8.27 -2.82
N LYS A 163 10.06 -9.01 -2.02
CA LYS A 163 10.33 -10.43 -2.21
C LYS A 163 9.60 -11.20 -1.11
N ASP A 164 8.49 -11.86 -1.47
CA ASP A 164 7.65 -12.56 -0.51
C ASP A 164 7.27 -11.67 0.69
N ALA A 165 6.73 -10.47 0.39
CA ALA A 165 6.28 -9.49 1.40
C ALA A 165 7.39 -8.92 2.32
N ARG A 166 8.66 -8.94 1.93
CA ARG A 166 9.79 -8.30 2.63
C ARG A 166 10.60 -7.45 1.68
N SER A 167 11.22 -6.38 2.18
CA SER A 167 11.98 -5.45 1.34
C SER A 167 13.28 -6.07 0.82
N GLN A 168 13.59 -5.76 -0.43
CA GLN A 168 14.86 -6.01 -1.10
C GLN A 168 15.25 -4.73 -1.85
N ILE A 169 16.48 -4.24 -1.69
CA ILE A 169 16.94 -2.99 -2.31
C ILE A 169 17.97 -3.31 -3.40
N LYS A 170 17.66 -2.91 -4.62
CA LYS A 170 18.56 -3.06 -5.78
C LYS A 170 18.94 -1.69 -6.34
N ILE A 171 20.20 -1.54 -6.73
CA ILE A 171 20.72 -0.32 -7.32
C ILE A 171 21.03 -0.57 -8.80
N TYR A 172 20.59 0.37 -9.65
CA TYR A 172 20.80 0.33 -11.10
C TYR A 172 21.43 1.65 -11.55
N ASP A 173 22.20 1.63 -12.64
CA ASP A 173 22.62 2.86 -13.31
C ASP A 173 21.45 3.49 -14.11
N PHE A 174 21.64 4.71 -14.62
CA PHE A 174 20.60 5.39 -15.43
C PHE A 174 20.30 4.73 -16.79
N LYS A 175 21.05 3.70 -17.16
CA LYS A 175 20.77 2.86 -18.34
C LYS A 175 20.01 1.59 -17.99
N GLY A 176 19.68 1.40 -16.70
CA GLY A 176 18.97 0.24 -16.19
C GLY A 176 19.86 -0.99 -15.95
N ALA A 177 21.19 -0.86 -16.05
CA ALA A 177 22.07 -1.96 -15.73
C ALA A 177 22.16 -2.16 -14.21
N PHE A 178 21.95 -3.41 -13.75
CA PHE A 178 22.08 -3.76 -12.34
C PHE A 178 23.51 -3.51 -11.84
N VAL A 179 23.62 -2.78 -10.73
CA VAL A 179 24.92 -2.46 -10.11
C VAL A 179 25.17 -3.37 -8.91
N ARG A 180 24.23 -3.43 -7.95
CA ARG A 180 24.33 -4.23 -6.73
C ARG A 180 22.99 -4.33 -5.98
N GLU A 181 22.93 -5.26 -5.04
CA GLU A 181 21.89 -5.35 -4.02
C GLU A 181 22.45 -4.84 -2.68
N VAL A 182 21.66 -4.05 -1.95
CA VAL A 182 22.04 -3.55 -0.62
C VAL A 182 21.79 -4.64 0.41
N GLU A 183 22.79 -4.99 1.20
CA GLU A 183 22.65 -5.93 2.30
C GLU A 183 21.80 -5.33 3.43
N LEU A 184 20.68 -5.98 3.74
CA LEU A 184 19.78 -5.59 4.84
C LEU A 184 20.03 -6.45 6.09
N PRO A 185 19.74 -5.94 7.31
CA PRO A 185 20.01 -6.65 8.57
C PRO A 185 19.30 -8.00 8.73
N GLY A 186 18.27 -8.28 7.92
CA GLY A 186 17.51 -9.53 8.00
C GLY A 186 16.15 -9.47 7.32
N ILE A 187 15.22 -10.35 7.74
CA ILE A 187 13.83 -10.33 7.27
C ILE A 187 13.14 -9.12 7.88
N GLY A 188 12.80 -8.15 7.05
CA GLY A 188 12.20 -6.90 7.51
C GLY A 188 11.71 -6.03 6.37
N SER A 189 11.38 -4.82 6.72
CA SER A 189 10.98 -3.76 5.80
C SER A 189 11.93 -2.58 5.91
N VAL A 190 12.04 -1.89 4.81
CA VAL A 190 12.86 -0.69 4.67
C VAL A 190 11.96 0.47 4.29
N GLY A 191 12.27 1.65 4.81
CA GLY A 191 11.69 2.90 4.34
C GLY A 191 12.78 3.96 4.28
N GLY A 192 12.73 4.83 3.29
CA GLY A 192 13.74 5.87 3.12
C GLY A 192 14.45 5.77 1.77
N PHE A 193 15.79 5.75 1.77
CA PHE A 193 16.58 5.86 0.54
C PHE A 193 16.18 7.10 -0.29
N ASN A 194 15.98 8.22 0.41
CA ASN A 194 15.70 9.51 -0.22
C ASN A 194 16.97 10.33 -0.32
N GLY A 195 17.11 11.09 -1.38
CA GLY A 195 18.28 11.95 -1.58
C GLY A 195 18.18 12.69 -2.92
N LYS A 196 19.30 13.26 -3.32
CA LYS A 196 19.48 13.94 -4.59
C LYS A 196 20.49 13.19 -5.47
N LYS A 197 20.47 13.48 -6.76
CA LYS A 197 21.48 12.94 -7.70
C LYS A 197 22.91 13.27 -7.29
N SER A 198 23.13 14.39 -6.57
CA SER A 198 24.44 14.81 -6.10
C SER A 198 24.88 14.16 -4.78
N ASP A 199 23.98 13.52 -4.04
CA ASP A 199 24.29 12.97 -2.73
C ASP A 199 25.07 11.67 -2.84
N THR A 200 26.07 11.50 -1.99
CA THR A 200 26.91 10.29 -1.94
C THR A 200 26.54 9.37 -0.79
N ASP A 201 25.60 9.79 0.04
CA ASP A 201 25.06 9.00 1.13
C ASP A 201 23.56 9.27 1.33
N THR A 202 22.88 8.32 1.91
CA THR A 202 21.46 8.40 2.22
C THR A 202 21.16 7.73 3.55
N PHE A 203 19.91 7.84 4.00
CA PHE A 203 19.44 7.20 5.22
C PHE A 203 18.25 6.30 4.90
N PHE A 204 18.22 5.16 5.59
CA PHE A 204 17.05 4.28 5.57
C PHE A 204 16.72 3.79 6.98
N VAL A 205 15.44 3.49 7.20
CA VAL A 205 14.96 2.81 8.41
C VAL A 205 14.78 1.35 8.08
N PHE A 206 15.37 0.47 8.87
CA PHE A 206 15.06 -0.96 8.84
C PHE A 206 14.19 -1.29 10.05
N THR A 207 13.13 -2.07 9.84
CA THR A 207 12.25 -2.58 10.90
C THR A 207 11.88 -4.03 10.62
N SER A 208 11.55 -4.77 11.68
CA SER A 208 10.98 -6.12 11.59
C SER A 208 9.94 -6.31 12.69
N PHE A 209 9.32 -7.46 12.79
CA PHE A 209 8.39 -7.75 13.90
C PHE A 209 9.05 -7.69 15.28
N THR A 210 10.36 -7.90 15.36
CA THR A 210 11.14 -7.93 16.60
C THR A 210 12.26 -6.89 16.67
N THR A 211 12.42 -6.08 15.61
CA THR A 211 13.43 -5.03 15.55
C THR A 211 12.73 -3.68 15.39
N PRO A 212 12.82 -2.78 16.37
CA PRO A 212 12.29 -1.43 16.24
C PRO A 212 13.01 -0.68 15.13
N GLY A 213 12.34 0.34 14.56
CA GLY A 213 12.86 1.11 13.43
C GLY A 213 14.26 1.69 13.71
N THR A 214 15.28 1.04 13.21
CA THR A 214 16.68 1.47 13.32
C THR A 214 17.09 2.25 12.09
N ILE A 215 17.63 3.45 12.27
CA ILE A 215 18.09 4.31 11.18
C ILE A 215 19.52 3.95 10.84
N TYR A 216 19.73 3.65 9.57
CA TYR A 216 21.06 3.42 8.99
C TYR A 216 21.45 4.56 8.06
N ARG A 217 22.73 4.91 8.04
CA ARG A 217 23.35 5.67 6.98
C ARG A 217 23.97 4.71 5.99
N TYR A 218 23.64 4.86 4.72
CA TYR A 218 24.18 4.08 3.63
C TYR A 218 25.07 4.97 2.74
N ASP A 219 26.31 4.55 2.53
CA ASP A 219 27.27 5.20 1.64
C ASP A 219 27.14 4.60 0.23
N MET A 220 26.67 5.41 -0.71
CA MET A 220 26.40 5.02 -2.09
C MET A 220 27.67 4.66 -2.88
N VAL A 221 28.84 5.13 -2.43
CA VAL A 221 30.13 4.92 -3.11
C VAL A 221 30.83 3.65 -2.61
N THR A 222 30.82 3.44 -1.28
CA THR A 222 31.53 2.34 -0.63
C THR A 222 30.69 1.12 -0.34
N ASP A 223 29.37 1.20 -0.61
CA ASP A 223 28.38 0.13 -0.34
C ASP A 223 28.36 -0.32 1.12
N LYS A 224 28.36 0.66 2.05
CA LYS A 224 28.39 0.36 3.48
C LYS A 224 27.21 0.97 4.22
N SER A 225 26.49 0.12 4.96
CA SER A 225 25.51 0.54 5.95
C SER A 225 26.15 0.68 7.33
N THR A 226 25.85 1.76 8.03
CA THR A 226 26.27 1.97 9.42
C THR A 226 25.08 2.42 10.25
N VAL A 227 24.93 1.89 11.45
CA VAL A 227 23.86 2.35 12.37
C VAL A 227 24.07 3.83 12.69
N PHE A 228 23.08 4.63 12.36
CA PHE A 228 23.06 6.06 12.69
C PHE A 228 22.30 6.31 13.98
N ARG A 229 21.14 5.69 14.16
CA ARG A 229 20.33 5.80 15.36
C ARG A 229 19.52 4.55 15.60
N GLU A 230 19.60 4.00 16.79
CA GLU A 230 18.85 2.85 17.24
C GLU A 230 17.96 3.23 18.43
N PRO A 231 16.66 2.87 18.42
CA PRO A 231 15.78 3.04 19.56
C PRO A 231 16.20 2.14 20.72
N LYS A 232 16.16 2.66 21.94
CA LYS A 232 16.36 1.84 23.14
C LYS A 232 15.03 1.25 23.55
N VAL A 233 14.89 -0.05 23.43
CA VAL A 233 13.73 -0.81 23.88
C VAL A 233 14.24 -1.89 24.83
N ASP A 234 13.58 -2.04 25.98
CA ASP A 234 13.88 -3.11 26.95
C ASP A 234 13.25 -4.42 26.47
N PHE A 235 13.84 -4.99 25.42
CA PHE A 235 13.36 -6.17 24.71
C PHE A 235 14.53 -6.91 24.10
N ASN A 236 14.58 -8.23 24.29
CA ASN A 236 15.61 -9.08 23.67
C ASN A 236 15.01 -9.87 22.50
N ALA A 237 15.28 -9.41 21.27
CA ALA A 237 14.82 -10.03 20.03
C ALA A 237 15.26 -11.49 19.90
N ASP A 238 16.41 -11.87 20.48
CA ASP A 238 16.93 -13.25 20.42
C ASP A 238 16.04 -14.30 21.08
N ASN A 239 15.11 -13.87 21.94
CA ASN A 239 14.15 -14.76 22.58
C ASN A 239 12.98 -15.17 21.67
N TYR A 240 12.87 -14.56 20.50
CA TYR A 240 11.74 -14.72 19.60
C TYR A 240 12.17 -15.30 18.26
N GLU A 241 11.21 -15.85 17.56
CA GLU A 241 11.37 -16.43 16.24
C GLU A 241 10.32 -15.82 15.31
N THR A 242 10.75 -15.42 14.12
CA THR A 242 9.88 -15.04 13.01
C THR A 242 10.03 -16.10 11.93
N LYS A 243 8.93 -16.77 11.60
CA LYS A 243 8.87 -17.73 10.49
C LYS A 243 8.03 -17.15 9.38
N GLN A 244 8.48 -17.29 8.15
CA GLN A 244 7.64 -17.12 6.97
C GLN A 244 7.29 -18.50 6.43
N ILE A 245 6.00 -18.74 6.20
CA ILE A 245 5.52 -19.97 5.60
C ILE A 245 4.56 -19.64 4.46
N PHE A 246 4.26 -20.65 3.65
CA PHE A 246 3.24 -20.57 2.60
C PHE A 246 2.18 -21.63 2.88
N TYR A 247 0.92 -21.22 2.84
CA TYR A 247 -0.22 -22.11 2.93
C TYR A 247 -1.06 -22.07 1.65
N LYS A 248 -1.91 -23.05 1.47
CA LYS A 248 -2.81 -23.10 0.31
C LYS A 248 -4.17 -22.54 0.66
N SER A 249 -4.62 -21.57 -0.10
CA SER A 249 -6.00 -21.12 -0.09
C SER A 249 -6.92 -22.20 -0.66
N LYS A 250 -8.23 -21.97 -0.59
CA LYS A 250 -9.29 -22.88 -1.08
C LYS A 250 -9.14 -23.24 -2.56
N ASP A 251 -8.69 -22.32 -3.38
CA ASP A 251 -8.41 -22.51 -4.81
C ASP A 251 -6.98 -23.03 -5.09
N ARG A 252 -6.21 -23.36 -4.03
CA ARG A 252 -4.82 -23.82 -4.01
C ARG A 252 -3.78 -22.74 -4.31
N THR A 253 -4.15 -21.47 -4.38
CA THR A 253 -3.20 -20.37 -4.44
C THR A 253 -2.29 -20.41 -3.22
N GLN A 254 -0.97 -20.28 -3.43
CA GLN A 254 0.02 -20.19 -2.35
C GLN A 254 -0.01 -18.79 -1.76
N VAL A 255 -0.30 -18.71 -0.48
CA VAL A 255 -0.41 -17.44 0.25
C VAL A 255 0.65 -17.41 1.34
N PRO A 256 1.51 -16.36 1.42
CA PRO A 256 2.50 -16.24 2.48
C PRO A 256 1.87 -15.75 3.78
N MET A 257 2.43 -16.15 4.90
CA MET A 257 2.19 -15.53 6.20
C MET A 257 3.43 -15.56 7.08
N PHE A 258 3.53 -14.57 7.96
CA PHE A 258 4.52 -14.50 9.01
C PHE A 258 3.93 -14.99 10.33
N ILE A 259 4.68 -15.80 11.06
CA ILE A 259 4.32 -16.31 12.38
C ILE A 259 5.42 -15.91 13.36
N ILE A 260 5.06 -15.18 14.41
CA ILE A 260 5.98 -14.63 15.39
C ILE A 260 5.62 -15.14 16.79
N HIS A 261 6.57 -15.70 17.50
CA HIS A 261 6.38 -16.25 18.84
C HIS A 261 7.70 -16.36 19.62
N LYS A 262 7.61 -16.63 20.93
CA LYS A 262 8.79 -17.00 21.73
C LYS A 262 9.40 -18.29 21.21
N LYS A 263 10.74 -18.38 21.21
CA LYS A 263 11.44 -19.63 20.91
C LYS A 263 11.02 -20.73 21.89
N GLY A 264 10.82 -21.94 21.37
CA GLY A 264 10.51 -23.12 22.18
C GLY A 264 9.05 -23.22 22.65
N ILE A 265 8.10 -22.53 22.01
CA ILE A 265 6.68 -22.80 22.27
C ILE A 265 6.33 -24.26 21.95
N LYS A 266 5.33 -24.80 22.62
CA LYS A 266 4.78 -26.12 22.29
C LYS A 266 3.70 -25.96 21.21
N LEU A 267 3.80 -26.76 20.17
CA LEU A 267 2.74 -26.89 19.17
C LEU A 267 1.78 -28.01 19.65
N ASP A 268 0.82 -27.65 20.49
CA ASP A 268 -0.16 -28.54 21.11
C ASP A 268 -1.60 -27.99 20.96
N GLY A 269 -1.81 -27.02 20.09
CA GLY A 269 -3.10 -26.38 19.85
C GLY A 269 -3.54 -25.44 20.98
N ASN A 270 -2.68 -25.10 21.94
CA ASN A 270 -3.11 -24.34 23.11
C ASN A 270 -2.58 -22.91 23.19
N ASN A 271 -1.82 -22.42 22.19
CA ASN A 271 -1.29 -21.06 22.23
C ASN A 271 -2.37 -20.05 21.85
N PRO A 272 -2.61 -19.00 22.64
CA PRO A 272 -3.41 -17.87 22.22
C PRO A 272 -2.81 -17.24 20.95
N THR A 273 -3.60 -17.13 19.90
CA THR A 273 -3.11 -16.68 18.59
C THR A 273 -3.91 -15.48 18.11
N TYR A 274 -3.19 -14.47 17.64
CA TYR A 274 -3.74 -13.25 17.05
C TYR A 274 -3.38 -13.22 15.57
N LEU A 275 -4.36 -13.46 14.71
CA LEU A 275 -4.22 -13.47 13.26
C LEU A 275 -4.71 -12.13 12.69
N TYR A 276 -3.83 -11.44 11.98
CA TYR A 276 -4.08 -10.14 11.36
C TYR A 276 -3.92 -10.21 9.84
N ALA A 277 -4.78 -9.51 9.11
CA ALA A 277 -4.62 -9.23 7.70
C ALA A 277 -5.35 -7.94 7.28
N TYR A 278 -5.15 -7.51 6.04
CA TYR A 278 -5.83 -6.36 5.43
C TYR A 278 -6.58 -6.75 4.15
N GLY A 279 -5.89 -7.18 3.10
CA GLY A 279 -6.47 -7.77 1.88
C GLY A 279 -7.30 -6.82 1.02
N GLY A 280 -6.74 -5.70 0.59
CA GLY A 280 -7.40 -4.77 -0.33
C GLY A 280 -6.55 -3.54 -0.65
N PHE A 281 -7.01 -2.77 -1.63
CA PHE A 281 -6.45 -1.46 -2.00
C PHE A 281 -4.98 -1.50 -2.40
N ASN A 282 -4.50 -2.62 -2.93
CA ASN A 282 -3.08 -2.80 -3.29
C ASN A 282 -2.11 -2.55 -2.11
N PHE A 283 -2.59 -2.69 -0.86
CA PHE A 283 -1.80 -2.39 0.32
C PHE A 283 -1.04 -3.62 0.82
N SER A 284 0.29 -3.61 0.66
CA SER A 284 1.18 -4.69 1.09
C SER A 284 1.40 -4.66 2.60
N LEU A 285 1.24 -5.80 3.26
CA LEU A 285 1.60 -5.97 4.67
C LEU A 285 3.03 -6.50 4.78
N SER A 286 3.96 -5.61 5.09
CA SER A 286 5.37 -5.96 5.31
C SER A 286 5.74 -5.99 6.79
N PRO A 287 6.81 -6.71 7.19
CA PRO A 287 7.21 -6.82 8.59
C PRO A 287 7.44 -5.46 9.24
N SER A 288 6.75 -5.17 10.33
CA SER A 288 6.89 -3.91 11.07
C SER A 288 6.85 -4.11 12.57
N PHE A 289 7.60 -3.29 13.31
CA PHE A 289 7.64 -3.31 14.75
C PHE A 289 6.39 -2.65 15.34
N SER A 290 5.75 -3.35 16.27
CA SER A 290 4.62 -2.83 17.03
C SER A 290 4.77 -3.19 18.50
N VAL A 291 4.70 -2.20 19.39
CA VAL A 291 4.73 -2.43 20.84
C VAL A 291 3.57 -3.29 21.31
N SER A 292 2.39 -3.12 20.74
CA SER A 292 1.22 -3.94 21.10
C SER A 292 1.38 -5.41 20.71
N SER A 293 1.91 -5.69 19.50
CA SER A 293 2.22 -7.05 19.07
C SER A 293 3.33 -7.66 19.91
N LEU A 294 4.33 -6.85 20.30
CA LEU A 294 5.41 -7.27 21.18
C LEU A 294 4.87 -7.72 22.55
N ILE A 295 4.00 -6.91 23.18
CA ILE A 295 3.38 -7.26 24.46
C ILE A 295 2.61 -8.58 24.34
N TRP A 296 1.87 -8.79 23.25
CA TRP A 296 1.15 -10.03 22.98
C TRP A 296 2.07 -11.25 22.98
N ILE A 297 3.19 -11.19 22.24
CA ILE A 297 4.14 -12.30 22.18
C ILE A 297 4.94 -12.46 23.50
N GLU A 298 5.16 -11.37 24.26
CA GLU A 298 5.76 -11.45 25.60
C GLU A 298 4.87 -12.19 26.60
N MET A 299 3.56 -12.01 26.49
CA MET A 299 2.57 -12.75 27.29
C MET A 299 2.46 -14.24 26.90
N GLY A 300 3.20 -14.67 25.87
CA GLY A 300 3.20 -16.06 25.40
C GLY A 300 2.24 -16.33 24.24
N GLY A 301 1.66 -15.29 23.65
CA GLY A 301 0.83 -15.40 22.46
C GLY A 301 1.63 -15.62 21.17
N VAL A 302 0.96 -16.11 20.15
CA VAL A 302 1.44 -16.18 18.76
C VAL A 302 0.83 -15.02 17.98
N TYR A 303 1.66 -14.23 17.30
CA TYR A 303 1.22 -13.16 16.39
C TYR A 303 1.42 -13.62 14.95
N VAL A 304 0.39 -13.45 14.13
CA VAL A 304 0.41 -13.90 12.74
C VAL A 304 -0.07 -12.78 11.82
N VAL A 305 0.65 -12.58 10.71
CA VAL A 305 0.25 -11.66 9.64
C VAL A 305 0.14 -12.46 8.35
N ALA A 306 -1.07 -12.50 7.77
CA ALA A 306 -1.32 -13.18 6.50
C ALA A 306 -1.33 -12.16 5.34
N ASN A 307 -0.52 -12.43 4.31
CA ASN A 307 -0.35 -11.60 3.12
C ASN A 307 -1.32 -12.05 2.03
N ILE A 308 -2.60 -11.81 2.26
CA ILE A 308 -3.71 -12.32 1.44
C ILE A 308 -3.94 -11.49 0.17
N ARG A 309 -4.59 -12.08 -0.83
CA ARG A 309 -4.96 -11.38 -2.07
C ARG A 309 -5.72 -10.09 -1.80
N GLY A 310 -5.68 -9.17 -2.74
CA GLY A 310 -6.16 -7.79 -2.57
C GLY A 310 -5.09 -6.83 -2.08
N GLY A 311 -4.02 -7.32 -1.45
CA GLY A 311 -2.79 -6.55 -1.21
C GLY A 311 -1.92 -6.43 -2.46
N GLY A 312 -0.75 -5.78 -2.35
CA GLY A 312 0.20 -5.55 -3.43
C GLY A 312 1.40 -6.48 -3.44
N GLU A 313 1.50 -7.45 -2.53
CA GLU A 313 2.71 -8.24 -2.27
C GLU A 313 3.28 -8.94 -3.51
N TYR A 314 2.42 -9.26 -4.49
CA TYR A 314 2.80 -9.83 -5.78
C TYR A 314 2.31 -8.99 -6.96
N GLY A 315 2.14 -7.68 -6.75
CA GLY A 315 1.77 -6.71 -7.76
C GLY A 315 0.28 -6.67 -8.09
N GLU A 316 -0.06 -6.01 -9.20
CA GLU A 316 -1.44 -5.69 -9.58
C GLU A 316 -2.31 -6.94 -9.81
N GLU A 317 -1.73 -8.05 -10.30
CA GLU A 317 -2.48 -9.31 -10.44
C GLU A 317 -2.96 -9.87 -9.08
N TRP A 318 -2.15 -9.70 -8.02
CA TRP A 318 -2.50 -10.10 -6.66
C TRP A 318 -3.59 -9.21 -6.08
N HIS A 319 -3.51 -7.91 -6.35
CA HIS A 319 -4.53 -6.93 -5.98
C HIS A 319 -5.86 -7.24 -6.67
N GLN A 320 -5.87 -7.35 -8.00
CA GLN A 320 -7.07 -7.63 -8.78
C GLN A 320 -7.72 -8.99 -8.46
N ALA A 321 -6.93 -9.95 -7.98
CA ALA A 321 -7.45 -11.24 -7.51
C ALA A 321 -8.27 -11.14 -6.21
N GLY A 322 -8.28 -9.98 -5.55
CA GLY A 322 -9.05 -9.68 -4.33
C GLY A 322 -10.06 -8.54 -4.46
N MET A 323 -10.35 -8.07 -5.69
CA MET A 323 -11.29 -6.96 -5.94
C MET A 323 -12.64 -7.44 -6.45
N LYS A 324 -13.68 -6.60 -6.28
CA LYS A 324 -15.01 -6.75 -6.90
C LYS A 324 -15.56 -8.19 -6.80
N ASP A 325 -15.83 -8.81 -7.93
CA ASP A 325 -16.36 -10.19 -8.03
C ASP A 325 -15.40 -11.25 -7.46
N LYS A 326 -14.13 -10.94 -7.34
CA LYS A 326 -13.11 -11.81 -6.75
C LYS A 326 -12.89 -11.58 -5.26
N LYS A 327 -13.62 -10.66 -4.61
CA LYS A 327 -13.43 -10.32 -3.18
C LYS A 327 -13.55 -11.52 -2.24
N GLN A 328 -14.30 -12.56 -2.61
CA GLN A 328 -14.39 -13.78 -1.82
C GLN A 328 -13.05 -14.49 -1.66
N ASN A 329 -12.12 -14.36 -2.60
CA ASN A 329 -10.77 -14.93 -2.48
C ASN A 329 -10.03 -14.40 -1.25
N VAL A 330 -10.24 -13.14 -0.90
CA VAL A 330 -9.64 -12.50 0.29
C VAL A 330 -10.10 -13.19 1.57
N PHE A 331 -11.39 -13.49 1.66
CA PHE A 331 -11.98 -14.18 2.82
C PHE A 331 -11.57 -15.65 2.85
N ASP A 332 -11.54 -16.32 1.70
CA ASP A 332 -11.09 -17.71 1.57
C ASP A 332 -9.60 -17.86 1.97
N ASP A 333 -8.74 -16.90 1.59
CA ASP A 333 -7.34 -16.86 1.99
C ASP A 333 -7.18 -16.75 3.51
N PHE A 334 -7.95 -15.85 4.14
CA PHE A 334 -7.86 -15.61 5.58
C PHE A 334 -8.42 -16.77 6.41
N ILE A 335 -9.53 -17.38 5.94
CA ILE A 335 -10.09 -18.60 6.54
C ILE A 335 -9.07 -19.74 6.45
N ALA A 336 -8.44 -19.91 5.28
CA ALA A 336 -7.42 -20.94 5.09
C ALA A 336 -6.17 -20.73 5.98
N ALA A 337 -5.78 -19.46 6.24
CA ALA A 337 -4.72 -19.17 7.22
C ALA A 337 -5.10 -19.64 8.63
N ALA A 338 -6.33 -19.40 9.06
CA ALA A 338 -6.85 -19.84 10.34
C ALA A 338 -6.89 -21.38 10.44
N GLU A 339 -7.41 -22.05 9.42
CA GLU A 339 -7.44 -23.51 9.33
C GLU A 339 -6.02 -24.10 9.38
N TRP A 340 -5.09 -23.51 8.61
CA TRP A 340 -3.69 -23.96 8.62
C TRP A 340 -3.05 -23.86 10.01
N LEU A 341 -3.30 -22.76 10.74
CA LEU A 341 -2.77 -22.59 12.12
C LEU A 341 -3.32 -23.63 13.09
N ILE A 342 -4.57 -24.02 12.95
CA ILE A 342 -5.20 -25.07 13.76
C ILE A 342 -4.64 -26.45 13.37
N ASP A 343 -4.60 -26.78 12.09
CA ASP A 343 -4.13 -28.06 11.55
C ASP A 343 -2.64 -28.33 11.86
N ASN A 344 -1.85 -27.26 12.09
CA ASN A 344 -0.44 -27.37 12.48
C ASN A 344 -0.19 -27.16 13.99
N ASP A 345 -1.23 -27.32 14.81
CA ASP A 345 -1.15 -27.29 16.27
C ASP A 345 -0.60 -25.98 16.87
N TYR A 346 -0.64 -24.86 16.12
CA TYR A 346 -0.32 -23.55 16.70
C TYR A 346 -1.40 -23.12 17.69
N THR A 347 -2.67 -23.35 17.37
CA THR A 347 -3.82 -22.89 18.15
C THR A 347 -5.03 -23.81 17.94
N LYS A 348 -6.17 -23.43 18.51
CA LYS A 348 -7.50 -24.00 18.26
C LYS A 348 -8.54 -22.88 18.20
N SER A 349 -9.73 -23.16 17.67
CA SER A 349 -10.78 -22.13 17.45
C SER A 349 -11.02 -21.26 18.67
N GLU A 350 -11.13 -21.80 19.85
CA GLU A 350 -11.42 -21.05 21.09
C GLU A 350 -10.28 -20.13 21.54
N LYS A 351 -9.08 -20.28 20.96
CA LYS A 351 -7.89 -19.48 21.28
C LYS A 351 -7.41 -18.64 20.10
N LEU A 352 -8.12 -18.67 18.97
CA LEU A 352 -7.81 -17.90 17.79
C LEU A 352 -8.62 -16.63 17.76
N ALA A 353 -7.94 -15.49 17.84
CA ALA A 353 -8.51 -14.17 17.61
C ALA A 353 -8.15 -13.68 16.20
N ILE A 354 -9.10 -13.11 15.50
CA ILE A 354 -8.89 -12.44 14.21
C ILE A 354 -9.06 -10.94 14.34
N ALA A 355 -8.21 -10.19 13.65
CA ALA A 355 -8.22 -8.72 13.70
C ALA A 355 -7.93 -8.09 12.35
N GLY A 356 -8.47 -6.89 12.16
CA GLY A 356 -8.23 -6.06 11.00
C GLY A 356 -8.93 -4.72 11.13
N GLY A 357 -8.36 -3.69 10.51
CA GLY A 357 -8.92 -2.34 10.51
C GLY A 357 -9.38 -1.89 9.12
N SER A 358 -10.40 -1.02 9.03
CA SER A 358 -10.92 -0.49 7.76
C SER A 358 -11.37 -1.63 6.81
N ASN A 359 -10.75 -1.79 5.65
CA ASN A 359 -10.97 -2.97 4.79
C ASN A 359 -10.67 -4.29 5.54
N GLY A 360 -9.64 -4.31 6.41
CA GLY A 360 -9.38 -5.46 7.31
C GLY A 360 -10.50 -5.67 8.33
N GLY A 361 -11.23 -4.63 8.72
CA GLY A 361 -12.44 -4.75 9.54
C GLY A 361 -13.59 -5.40 8.79
N LEU A 362 -13.79 -5.08 7.50
CA LEU A 362 -14.70 -5.81 6.62
C LEU A 362 -14.28 -7.28 6.52
N LEU A 363 -13.00 -7.57 6.32
CA LEU A 363 -12.45 -8.92 6.28
C LEU A 363 -12.88 -9.72 7.52
N VAL A 364 -12.64 -9.17 8.71
CA VAL A 364 -13.01 -9.80 9.99
C VAL A 364 -14.52 -10.02 10.07
N GLY A 365 -15.33 -9.00 9.73
CA GLY A 365 -16.79 -9.10 9.72
C GLY A 365 -17.32 -10.17 8.77
N ALA A 366 -16.76 -10.26 7.56
CA ALA A 366 -17.15 -11.27 6.58
C ALA A 366 -16.71 -12.69 7.03
N CYS A 367 -15.51 -12.86 7.53
CA CYS A 367 -15.02 -14.17 7.98
C CYS A 367 -15.79 -14.68 9.20
N MET A 368 -16.09 -13.84 10.21
CA MET A 368 -16.86 -14.26 11.38
C MET A 368 -18.32 -14.63 11.03
N THR A 369 -18.90 -14.03 9.99
CA THR A 369 -20.25 -14.38 9.56
C THR A 369 -20.28 -15.66 8.70
N GLN A 370 -19.20 -15.91 7.93
CA GLN A 370 -19.08 -17.12 7.09
C GLN A 370 -18.64 -18.36 7.90
N ARG A 371 -17.74 -18.17 8.87
CA ARG A 371 -17.15 -19.26 9.67
C ARG A 371 -17.13 -18.90 11.17
N PRO A 372 -18.31 -18.74 11.81
CA PRO A 372 -18.39 -18.40 13.23
C PRO A 372 -17.78 -19.48 14.15
N ASP A 373 -17.67 -20.72 13.68
CA ASP A 373 -17.12 -21.88 14.37
C ASP A 373 -15.58 -21.84 14.51
N LEU A 374 -14.93 -21.03 13.68
CA LEU A 374 -13.47 -21.07 13.53
C LEU A 374 -12.72 -20.13 14.49
N PHE A 375 -13.40 -19.17 15.09
CA PHE A 375 -12.78 -18.10 15.85
C PHE A 375 -13.34 -17.97 17.27
N GLY A 376 -12.43 -17.76 18.25
CA GLY A 376 -12.80 -17.49 19.64
C GLY A 376 -13.09 -16.02 19.90
N ALA A 377 -12.45 -15.12 19.15
CA ALA A 377 -12.71 -13.69 19.21
C ALA A 377 -12.54 -13.01 17.82
N ALA A 378 -13.28 -11.94 17.59
CA ALA A 378 -13.20 -11.11 16.39
C ALA A 378 -13.04 -9.64 16.77
N LEU A 379 -12.03 -8.96 16.19
CA LEU A 379 -11.70 -7.56 16.46
C LEU A 379 -11.78 -6.73 15.17
N PRO A 380 -13.00 -6.44 14.67
CA PRO A 380 -13.20 -5.63 13.47
C PRO A 380 -13.12 -4.13 13.83
N ALA A 381 -11.99 -3.51 13.56
CA ALA A 381 -11.82 -2.08 13.83
C ALA A 381 -12.29 -1.25 12.61
N VAL A 382 -13.18 -0.27 12.84
CA VAL A 382 -13.69 0.69 11.83
C VAL A 382 -14.06 0.06 10.48
N GLY A 383 -14.65 -1.14 10.51
CA GLY A 383 -14.93 -1.93 9.32
C GLY A 383 -16.10 -1.40 8.49
N VAL A 384 -16.01 -1.61 7.17
CA VAL A 384 -17.11 -1.34 6.24
C VAL A 384 -18.11 -2.49 6.32
N MET A 385 -19.12 -2.39 7.20
CA MET A 385 -20.02 -3.50 7.51
C MET A 385 -21.27 -3.55 6.63
N ASP A 386 -21.66 -2.42 6.03
CA ASP A 386 -22.81 -2.32 5.13
C ASP A 386 -22.34 -2.11 3.69
N MET A 387 -22.14 -3.21 2.98
CA MET A 387 -21.62 -3.17 1.62
C MET A 387 -22.64 -2.71 0.58
N LEU A 388 -23.91 -2.56 0.96
CA LEU A 388 -24.93 -2.10 0.03
C LEU A 388 -25.08 -0.58 0.01
N ARG A 389 -24.58 0.12 1.04
CA ARG A 389 -24.76 1.57 1.16
C ARG A 389 -23.49 2.37 1.42
N PHE A 390 -22.32 1.71 1.56
CA PHE A 390 -21.06 2.39 1.91
C PHE A 390 -20.77 3.59 0.99
N HIS A 391 -21.04 3.46 -0.31
CA HIS A 391 -20.78 4.48 -1.33
C HIS A 391 -21.66 5.74 -1.19
N LYS A 392 -22.69 5.70 -0.32
CA LYS A 392 -23.61 6.83 -0.06
C LYS A 392 -23.16 7.69 1.12
N PHE A 393 -22.07 7.35 1.80
CA PHE A 393 -21.62 8.05 3.00
C PHE A 393 -20.23 8.66 2.77
N THR A 394 -20.11 9.97 2.98
CA THR A 394 -18.86 10.73 2.96
C THR A 394 -17.94 10.39 1.77
N ILE A 395 -16.78 9.79 2.02
CA ILE A 395 -15.79 9.39 1.01
C ILE A 395 -16.07 7.97 0.43
N GLY A 396 -17.13 7.28 0.85
CA GLY A 396 -17.40 5.91 0.43
C GLY A 396 -17.50 5.70 -1.08
N TRP A 397 -17.93 6.71 -1.83
CA TRP A 397 -17.94 6.68 -3.29
C TRP A 397 -16.55 6.38 -3.89
N ALA A 398 -15.49 6.84 -3.24
CA ALA A 398 -14.11 6.64 -3.67
C ALA A 398 -13.65 5.17 -3.59
N TRP A 399 -14.37 4.29 -2.88
CA TRP A 399 -14.04 2.86 -2.75
C TRP A 399 -14.77 1.98 -3.76
N VAL A 400 -15.59 2.56 -4.63
CA VAL A 400 -16.29 1.83 -5.71
C VAL A 400 -15.32 1.14 -6.67
N PRO A 401 -14.16 1.71 -7.04
CA PRO A 401 -13.17 0.99 -7.85
C PRO A 401 -12.72 -0.34 -7.23
N GLU A 402 -12.59 -0.42 -5.91
CA GLU A 402 -12.18 -1.62 -5.17
C GLU A 402 -13.32 -2.62 -4.97
N TYR A 403 -14.49 -2.15 -4.54
CA TYR A 403 -15.59 -3.04 -4.11
C TYR A 403 -16.68 -3.25 -5.17
N GLY A 404 -16.84 -2.33 -6.09
CA GLY A 404 -18.03 -2.21 -6.94
C GLY A 404 -19.15 -1.42 -6.26
N SER A 405 -20.31 -1.33 -6.91
CA SER A 405 -21.49 -0.59 -6.44
C SER A 405 -22.73 -1.45 -6.41
N SER A 406 -23.53 -1.33 -5.33
CA SER A 406 -24.85 -1.97 -5.24
C SER A 406 -25.89 -1.41 -6.23
N GLU A 407 -25.58 -0.32 -6.92
CA GLU A 407 -26.41 0.26 -7.98
C GLU A 407 -26.26 -0.53 -9.29
N ASN A 408 -25.18 -1.31 -9.44
CA ASN A 408 -25.02 -2.29 -10.51
C ASN A 408 -25.61 -3.64 -10.07
N PRO A 409 -26.60 -4.21 -10.80
CA PRO A 409 -27.27 -5.45 -10.39
C PRO A 409 -26.35 -6.69 -10.26
N GLU A 410 -25.26 -6.76 -11.04
CA GLU A 410 -24.32 -7.88 -10.95
C GLU A 410 -23.40 -7.72 -9.74
N GLU A 411 -22.85 -6.51 -9.52
CA GLU A 411 -22.01 -6.19 -8.37
C GLU A 411 -22.81 -6.23 -7.05
N PHE A 412 -24.11 -5.89 -7.08
CA PHE A 412 -25.00 -6.04 -5.93
C PHE A 412 -25.01 -7.47 -5.39
N LYS A 413 -25.08 -8.48 -6.26
CA LYS A 413 -25.09 -9.89 -5.85
C LYS A 413 -23.82 -10.25 -5.08
N THR A 414 -22.67 -9.82 -5.59
CA THR A 414 -21.38 -10.02 -4.96
C THR A 414 -21.31 -9.33 -3.60
N LEU A 415 -21.65 -8.03 -3.54
CA LEU A 415 -21.64 -7.24 -2.31
C LEU A 415 -22.58 -7.82 -1.25
N TYR A 416 -23.79 -8.23 -1.64
CA TYR A 416 -24.76 -8.84 -0.72
C TYR A 416 -24.26 -10.16 -0.15
N ALA A 417 -23.58 -10.98 -0.96
CA ALA A 417 -23.11 -12.29 -0.56
C ALA A 417 -22.13 -12.26 0.63
N TYR A 418 -21.32 -11.21 0.76
CA TYR A 418 -20.35 -11.09 1.84
C TYR A 418 -20.60 -9.93 2.80
N SER A 419 -21.59 -9.06 2.58
CA SER A 419 -21.88 -7.91 3.45
C SER A 419 -22.13 -8.36 4.89
N PRO A 420 -21.29 -8.00 5.87
CA PRO A 420 -21.42 -8.53 7.23
C PRO A 420 -22.79 -8.24 7.85
N LEU A 421 -23.28 -7.01 7.72
CA LEU A 421 -24.58 -6.59 8.26
C LEU A 421 -25.74 -7.46 7.75
N HIS A 422 -25.71 -7.83 6.45
CA HIS A 422 -26.81 -8.54 5.80
C HIS A 422 -26.71 -10.07 5.94
N ASN A 423 -25.57 -10.58 6.43
CA ASN A 423 -25.32 -12.01 6.60
C ASN A 423 -25.34 -12.48 8.07
N LEU A 424 -25.70 -11.61 9.01
CA LEU A 424 -25.97 -12.01 10.39
C LEU A 424 -27.24 -12.86 10.46
N LYS A 425 -27.16 -14.00 11.14
CA LYS A 425 -28.27 -14.94 11.29
C LYS A 425 -28.69 -15.03 12.76
N PRO A 426 -29.97 -14.79 13.09
CA PRO A 426 -30.47 -14.98 14.46
C PRO A 426 -30.17 -16.39 14.97
N GLY A 427 -29.78 -16.49 16.25
CA GLY A 427 -29.50 -17.78 16.89
C GLY A 427 -28.16 -18.41 16.57
N THR A 428 -27.32 -17.78 15.73
CA THR A 428 -25.94 -18.25 15.49
C THR A 428 -25.04 -17.81 16.65
N ALA A 429 -24.21 -18.73 17.16
CA ALA A 429 -23.17 -18.42 18.14
C ALA A 429 -21.96 -17.82 17.40
N TYR A 430 -21.89 -16.49 17.38
CA TYR A 430 -20.73 -15.76 16.84
C TYR A 430 -19.61 -15.69 17.88
N PRO A 431 -18.33 -15.50 17.47
CA PRO A 431 -17.23 -15.26 18.40
C PRO A 431 -17.49 -13.98 19.22
N ALA A 432 -16.80 -13.86 20.37
CA ALA A 432 -16.76 -12.61 21.11
C ALA A 432 -16.24 -11.47 20.21
N THR A 433 -16.98 -10.34 20.13
CA THR A 433 -16.70 -9.25 19.17
C THR A 433 -16.63 -7.92 19.88
#